data_3e09c946de0410d418e47cf179db6e63
#
_entry.id   3e09c946de0410d418e47cf179db6e63
#
_cell.length_a   1.000
_cell.length_b   1.000
_cell.length_c   1.000
_cell.angle_alpha   90.00
_cell.angle_beta   90.00
_cell.angle_gamma   90.00
#
_symmetry.space_group_name_H-M   'P 1'
#
loop_
_entity.id
_entity.type
_entity.pdbx_description
1 polymer ?
#
loop_
_entity_poly.entity_id
_entity_poly.type
_entity_poly.pdbx_seq_one_letter_code
_entity_poly.pdbx_strand_id
1 'polypeptide(L)'
;MNNPRAKNLRAAVIGTGYLGRFHAQKYAAMDGVELVAVYDVDPDRAAAVAQETGCETVATLADLVGRVDAASVVTPNVHHFDSARPLLEAGIHVMLEKPLTTTLAQADELIALAADKGVVLQSGHLERFNPAVQTMIERADSPLFIEAHRLSGFKNRATDVDVVLDLMIHDIDIVLKVVGEEPAEIRASGFPVLTPNVDIANARLSFPGGCTANLTASRVSLKDMRKFRLFAPGAYISADCATRENLIVKGQVLPGQPPAILPEPLSHGPTDNLLEELKAFVAAVRGEAPVPVTGAEGRAALAVAIEINDTIAEQRARLGI
;
A
#
# COMPACT_ATOMS: atom_id res chain seq x y z
N MET A 1 -13.92 -35.87 17.88
CA MET A 1 -14.23 -34.59 18.57
C MET A 1 -14.52 -33.55 17.47
N ASN A 2 -15.79 -33.19 17.31
CA ASN A 2 -16.24 -32.26 16.28
C ASN A 2 -15.66 -30.87 16.58
N ASN A 3 -14.75 -30.41 15.74
CA ASN A 3 -14.37 -29.01 15.70
C ASN A 3 -15.63 -28.24 15.24
N PRO A 4 -16.23 -27.32 16.04
CA PRO A 4 -17.30 -26.49 15.54
C PRO A 4 -16.75 -25.72 14.36
N ARG A 5 -17.36 -25.85 13.16
CA ARG A 5 -17.02 -25.11 11.96
C ARG A 5 -16.81 -23.65 12.36
N ALA A 6 -15.59 -23.16 12.23
CA ALA A 6 -15.33 -21.75 12.45
C ALA A 6 -16.34 -20.97 11.60
N LYS A 7 -17.09 -20.08 12.23
CA LYS A 7 -18.09 -19.26 11.54
C LYS A 7 -17.39 -18.48 10.45
N ASN A 8 -17.93 -18.51 9.23
CA ASN A 8 -17.36 -17.70 8.15
C ASN A 8 -17.30 -16.23 8.56
N LEU A 9 -16.18 -15.57 8.25
CA LEU A 9 -16.06 -14.13 8.40
C LEU A 9 -16.99 -13.47 7.38
N ARG A 10 -17.90 -12.64 7.83
CA ARG A 10 -18.82 -11.88 6.96
C ARG A 10 -18.15 -10.61 6.49
N ALA A 11 -17.95 -10.50 5.18
CA ALA A 11 -17.25 -9.38 4.57
C ALA A 11 -18.17 -8.53 3.67
N ALA A 12 -17.83 -7.25 3.51
CA ALA A 12 -18.41 -6.36 2.52
C ALA A 12 -17.32 -5.61 1.74
N VAL A 13 -17.68 -5.06 0.57
CA VAL A 13 -16.81 -4.18 -0.20
C VAL A 13 -17.54 -2.88 -0.51
N ILE A 14 -16.91 -1.75 -0.18
CA ILE A 14 -17.39 -0.40 -0.37
C ILE A 14 -16.59 0.25 -1.50
N GLY A 15 -17.28 0.60 -2.58
CA GLY A 15 -16.67 1.00 -3.85
C GLY A 15 -16.43 -0.21 -4.75
N THR A 16 -17.22 -0.34 -5.82
CA THR A 16 -17.16 -1.46 -6.78
C THR A 16 -16.55 -1.05 -8.12
N GLY A 17 -15.65 -0.06 -8.08
CA GLY A 17 -14.84 0.33 -9.21
C GLY A 17 -13.86 -0.78 -9.64
N TYR A 18 -12.87 -0.43 -10.47
CA TYR A 18 -11.91 -1.40 -11.02
C TYR A 18 -11.28 -2.29 -9.93
N LEU A 19 -10.72 -1.69 -8.87
CA LEU A 19 -10.04 -2.45 -7.82
C LEU A 19 -11.03 -3.13 -6.87
N GLY A 20 -12.13 -2.44 -6.50
CA GLY A 20 -13.13 -3.01 -5.59
C GLY A 20 -13.83 -4.25 -6.14
N ARG A 21 -14.03 -4.34 -7.46
CA ARG A 21 -14.50 -5.57 -8.11
C ARG A 21 -13.55 -6.75 -7.83
N PHE A 22 -12.23 -6.55 -7.88
CA PHE A 22 -11.28 -7.60 -7.54
C PHE A 22 -11.31 -7.97 -6.06
N HIS A 23 -11.49 -7.01 -5.14
CA HIS A 23 -11.70 -7.32 -3.72
C HIS A 23 -12.93 -8.21 -3.53
N ALA A 24 -14.05 -7.87 -4.15
CA ALA A 24 -15.29 -8.66 -4.06
C ALA A 24 -15.11 -10.08 -4.61
N GLN A 25 -14.48 -10.24 -5.79
CA GLN A 25 -14.19 -11.55 -6.37
C GLN A 25 -13.33 -12.42 -5.45
N LYS A 26 -12.32 -11.81 -4.79
CA LYS A 26 -11.42 -12.55 -3.91
C LYS A 26 -12.10 -12.97 -2.62
N TYR A 27 -12.90 -12.10 -1.99
CA TYR A 27 -13.68 -12.50 -0.83
C TYR A 27 -14.70 -13.59 -1.16
N ALA A 28 -15.40 -13.49 -2.30
CA ALA A 28 -16.35 -14.51 -2.72
C ALA A 28 -15.71 -15.89 -2.98
N ALA A 29 -14.42 -15.91 -3.37
CA ALA A 29 -13.67 -17.13 -3.64
C ALA A 29 -12.84 -17.61 -2.44
N MET A 30 -12.81 -16.88 -1.33
CA MET A 30 -11.93 -17.16 -0.19
C MET A 30 -12.59 -18.12 0.80
N ASP A 31 -11.94 -19.26 1.07
CA ASP A 31 -12.42 -20.21 2.06
C ASP A 31 -12.57 -19.58 3.46
N GLY A 32 -13.70 -19.83 4.09
CA GLY A 32 -14.01 -19.32 5.44
C GLY A 32 -14.41 -17.84 5.46
N VAL A 33 -14.61 -17.20 4.32
CA VAL A 33 -15.17 -15.85 4.17
C VAL A 33 -16.49 -15.94 3.44
N GLU A 34 -17.45 -15.13 3.83
CA GLU A 34 -18.73 -14.92 3.17
C GLU A 34 -18.79 -13.45 2.71
N LEU A 35 -18.77 -13.22 1.41
CA LEU A 35 -19.05 -11.89 0.89
C LEU A 35 -20.56 -11.65 0.97
N VAL A 36 -21.00 -10.88 1.96
CA VAL A 36 -22.42 -10.63 2.24
C VAL A 36 -22.98 -9.61 1.29
N ALA A 37 -22.27 -8.49 1.11
CA ALA A 37 -22.79 -7.37 0.33
C ALA A 37 -21.68 -6.50 -0.28
N VAL A 38 -22.08 -5.76 -1.33
CA VAL A 38 -21.29 -4.67 -1.89
C VAL A 38 -22.11 -3.37 -1.89
N TYR A 39 -21.39 -2.24 -1.82
CA TYR A 39 -21.96 -0.90 -1.90
C TYR A 39 -21.18 -0.03 -2.91
N ASP A 40 -21.87 0.71 -3.74
CA ASP A 40 -21.34 1.80 -4.56
C ASP A 40 -22.37 2.91 -4.65
N VAL A 41 -21.94 4.14 -4.84
CA VAL A 41 -22.83 5.29 -5.12
C VAL A 41 -23.51 5.15 -6.49
N ASP A 42 -22.93 4.36 -7.38
CA ASP A 42 -23.50 3.92 -8.65
C ASP A 42 -24.17 2.55 -8.46
N PRO A 43 -25.50 2.48 -8.38
CA PRO A 43 -26.21 1.24 -8.10
C PRO A 43 -26.08 0.19 -9.22
N ASP A 44 -25.89 0.62 -10.47
CA ASP A 44 -25.73 -0.31 -11.59
C ASP A 44 -24.37 -1.01 -11.50
N ARG A 45 -23.33 -0.28 -11.07
CA ARG A 45 -22.00 -0.86 -10.82
C ARG A 45 -22.02 -1.83 -9.65
N ALA A 46 -22.69 -1.48 -8.55
CA ALA A 46 -22.88 -2.38 -7.41
C ALA A 46 -23.64 -3.65 -7.83
N ALA A 47 -24.71 -3.52 -8.58
CA ALA A 47 -25.51 -4.64 -9.05
C ALA A 47 -24.73 -5.58 -9.97
N ALA A 48 -23.89 -5.04 -10.86
CA ALA A 48 -23.05 -5.85 -11.74
C ALA A 48 -22.04 -6.71 -10.94
N VAL A 49 -21.39 -6.14 -9.93
CA VAL A 49 -20.45 -6.87 -9.08
C VAL A 49 -21.17 -7.87 -8.18
N ALA A 50 -22.33 -7.51 -7.63
CA ALA A 50 -23.15 -8.41 -6.83
C ALA A 50 -23.61 -9.64 -7.65
N GLN A 51 -24.06 -9.44 -8.88
CA GLN A 51 -24.42 -10.53 -9.78
C GLN A 51 -23.24 -11.45 -10.08
N GLU A 52 -22.06 -10.88 -10.30
CA GLU A 52 -20.84 -11.65 -10.60
C GLU A 52 -20.39 -12.50 -9.42
N THR A 53 -20.51 -11.99 -8.21
CA THR A 53 -19.98 -12.61 -6.99
C THR A 53 -21.02 -13.37 -6.17
N GLY A 54 -22.30 -13.25 -6.53
CA GLY A 54 -23.42 -13.92 -5.84
C GLY A 54 -23.77 -13.31 -4.48
N CYS A 55 -23.36 -12.05 -4.22
CA CYS A 55 -23.68 -11.34 -2.98
C CYS A 55 -24.84 -10.36 -3.16
N GLU A 56 -25.24 -9.68 -2.09
CA GLU A 56 -26.27 -8.65 -2.13
C GLU A 56 -25.69 -7.26 -2.44
N THR A 57 -26.57 -6.31 -2.82
CA THR A 57 -26.27 -4.88 -2.76
C THR A 57 -26.96 -4.25 -1.57
N VAL A 58 -26.36 -3.22 -0.98
CA VAL A 58 -27.00 -2.40 0.06
C VAL A 58 -27.17 -0.96 -0.41
N ALA A 59 -28.18 -0.28 0.09
CA ALA A 59 -28.48 1.09 -0.30
C ALA A 59 -27.63 2.11 0.48
N THR A 60 -27.23 1.78 1.71
CA THR A 60 -26.44 2.65 2.59
C THR A 60 -25.43 1.81 3.37
N LEU A 61 -24.37 2.46 3.89
CA LEU A 61 -23.41 1.82 4.77
C LEU A 61 -24.04 1.38 6.10
N ALA A 62 -25.10 2.03 6.55
CA ALA A 62 -25.84 1.66 7.76
C ALA A 62 -26.50 0.27 7.65
N ASP A 63 -26.85 -0.15 6.45
CA ASP A 63 -27.44 -1.47 6.18
C ASP A 63 -26.43 -2.63 6.42
N LEU A 64 -25.15 -2.34 6.57
CA LEU A 64 -24.10 -3.32 6.88
C LEU A 64 -23.97 -3.60 8.38
N VAL A 65 -24.47 -2.70 9.24
CA VAL A 65 -24.34 -2.81 10.70
C VAL A 65 -24.99 -4.08 11.22
N GLY A 66 -24.25 -4.89 11.98
CA GLY A 66 -24.70 -6.17 12.50
C GLY A 66 -24.77 -7.32 11.46
N ARG A 67 -24.56 -7.03 10.18
CA ARG A 67 -24.57 -8.01 9.10
C ARG A 67 -23.18 -8.48 8.72
N VAL A 68 -22.16 -7.61 8.83
CA VAL A 68 -20.77 -7.90 8.46
C VAL A 68 -19.83 -7.73 9.64
N ASP A 69 -18.72 -8.45 9.61
CA ASP A 69 -17.66 -8.39 10.61
C ASP A 69 -16.51 -7.50 10.12
N ALA A 70 -16.29 -7.46 8.80
CA ALA A 70 -15.19 -6.72 8.17
C ALA A 70 -15.61 -6.14 6.82
N ALA A 71 -14.92 -5.07 6.40
CA ALA A 71 -15.15 -4.44 5.11
C ALA A 71 -13.85 -3.95 4.47
N SER A 72 -13.76 -4.07 3.12
CA SER A 72 -12.78 -3.32 2.33
C SER A 72 -13.39 -2.03 1.80
N VAL A 73 -12.73 -0.90 2.05
CA VAL A 73 -13.09 0.42 1.51
C VAL A 73 -12.16 0.74 0.36
N VAL A 74 -12.71 0.77 -0.85
CA VAL A 74 -12.01 0.89 -2.15
C VAL A 74 -12.65 2.01 -2.99
N THR A 75 -13.13 3.03 -2.33
CA THR A 75 -13.69 4.24 -2.94
C THR A 75 -12.55 5.17 -3.44
N PRO A 76 -12.84 6.23 -4.20
CA PRO A 76 -11.86 7.29 -4.42
C PRO A 76 -11.38 7.88 -3.09
N ASN A 77 -10.09 8.25 -3.01
CA ASN A 77 -9.43 8.70 -1.78
C ASN A 77 -10.19 9.80 -1.02
N VAL A 78 -10.80 10.74 -1.73
CA VAL A 78 -11.58 11.84 -1.14
C VAL A 78 -12.79 11.36 -0.32
N HIS A 79 -13.20 10.11 -0.50
CA HIS A 79 -14.33 9.48 0.22
C HIS A 79 -13.89 8.42 1.24
N HIS A 80 -12.58 8.18 1.39
CA HIS A 80 -12.05 7.16 2.31
C HIS A 80 -12.51 7.39 3.74
N PHE A 81 -12.33 8.61 4.24
CA PHE A 81 -12.69 8.97 5.62
C PHE A 81 -14.19 8.78 5.88
N ASP A 82 -15.04 9.35 5.02
CA ASP A 82 -16.49 9.30 5.18
C ASP A 82 -17.05 7.88 5.03
N SER A 83 -16.35 7.01 4.27
CA SER A 83 -16.74 5.61 4.11
C SER A 83 -16.25 4.73 5.25
N ALA A 84 -15.03 4.93 5.75
CA ALA A 84 -14.44 4.08 6.78
C ALA A 84 -14.95 4.41 8.20
N ARG A 85 -15.14 5.70 8.52
CA ARG A 85 -15.54 6.16 9.83
C ARG A 85 -16.81 5.50 10.37
N PRO A 86 -17.96 5.49 9.67
CA PRO A 86 -19.19 4.87 10.17
C PRO A 86 -19.06 3.36 10.36
N LEU A 87 -18.22 2.68 9.60
CA LEU A 87 -17.96 1.25 9.75
C LEU A 87 -17.17 0.98 11.03
N LEU A 88 -16.10 1.74 11.29
CA LEU A 88 -15.32 1.65 12.52
C LEU A 88 -16.18 1.98 13.76
N GLU A 89 -17.03 3.04 13.67
CA GLU A 89 -17.99 3.41 14.74
C GLU A 89 -18.93 2.27 15.09
N ALA A 90 -19.33 1.49 14.08
CA ALA A 90 -20.18 0.31 14.23
C ALA A 90 -19.44 -0.95 14.70
N GLY A 91 -18.13 -0.88 14.94
CA GLY A 91 -17.32 -2.02 15.36
C GLY A 91 -16.98 -2.99 14.23
N ILE A 92 -16.99 -2.54 12.98
CA ILE A 92 -16.62 -3.32 11.80
C ILE A 92 -15.12 -3.11 11.53
N HIS A 93 -14.37 -4.21 11.34
CA HIS A 93 -12.97 -4.17 10.94
C HIS A 93 -12.84 -3.60 9.52
N VAL A 94 -11.85 -2.74 9.27
CA VAL A 94 -11.70 -2.07 7.98
C VAL A 94 -10.31 -2.29 7.38
N MET A 95 -10.30 -2.74 6.14
CA MET A 95 -9.18 -2.63 5.22
C MET A 95 -9.46 -1.40 4.34
N LEU A 96 -8.61 -0.39 4.40
CA LEU A 96 -8.77 0.89 3.72
C LEU A 96 -7.67 1.08 2.69
N GLU A 97 -8.03 1.26 1.43
CA GLU A 97 -7.07 1.46 0.34
C GLU A 97 -6.22 2.72 0.53
N LYS A 98 -5.06 2.69 -0.12
CA LYS A 98 -4.13 3.83 -0.13
C LYS A 98 -4.60 4.97 -1.08
N PRO A 99 -4.22 6.21 -0.78
CA PRO A 99 -3.73 6.75 0.51
C PRO A 99 -4.78 6.61 1.59
N LEU A 100 -4.36 6.43 2.85
CA LEU A 100 -5.29 6.16 3.96
C LEU A 100 -6.44 7.18 4.02
N THR A 101 -6.10 8.47 3.91
CA THR A 101 -7.04 9.61 3.88
C THR A 101 -6.46 10.75 3.05
N THR A 102 -7.15 11.88 2.99
CA THR A 102 -6.64 13.10 2.33
C THR A 102 -5.85 14.00 3.27
N THR A 103 -6.06 13.90 4.59
CA THR A 103 -5.35 14.68 5.61
C THR A 103 -4.88 13.81 6.76
N LEU A 104 -3.82 14.24 7.45
CA LEU A 104 -3.31 13.53 8.63
C LEU A 104 -4.32 13.53 9.78
N ALA A 105 -5.09 14.60 9.96
CA ALA A 105 -6.12 14.68 11.00
C ALA A 105 -7.20 13.59 10.81
N GLN A 106 -7.63 13.35 9.58
CA GLN A 106 -8.55 12.27 9.26
C GLN A 106 -7.95 10.89 9.56
N ALA A 107 -6.68 10.68 9.21
CA ALA A 107 -5.98 9.43 9.51
C ALA A 107 -5.88 9.19 11.03
N ASP A 108 -5.50 10.23 11.78
CA ASP A 108 -5.40 10.18 13.23
C ASP A 108 -6.75 9.85 13.88
N GLU A 109 -7.86 10.43 13.40
CA GLU A 109 -9.21 10.14 13.86
C GLU A 109 -9.61 8.68 13.62
N LEU A 110 -9.37 8.14 12.41
CA LEU A 110 -9.68 6.73 12.10
C LEU A 110 -8.85 5.75 12.93
N ILE A 111 -7.57 6.05 13.16
CA ILE A 111 -6.67 5.23 13.98
C ILE A 111 -7.16 5.22 15.43
N ALA A 112 -7.48 6.39 16.01
CA ALA A 112 -7.98 6.51 17.36
C ALA A 112 -9.33 5.78 17.53
N LEU A 113 -10.23 5.92 16.55
CA LEU A 113 -11.52 5.26 16.54
C LEU A 113 -11.39 3.73 16.48
N ALA A 114 -10.53 3.21 15.62
CA ALA A 114 -10.27 1.78 15.53
C ALA A 114 -9.73 1.22 16.85
N ALA A 115 -8.82 1.94 17.49
CA ALA A 115 -8.29 1.58 18.81
C ALA A 115 -9.37 1.61 19.91
N ASP A 116 -10.23 2.64 19.94
CA ASP A 116 -11.34 2.76 20.90
C ASP A 116 -12.34 1.60 20.75
N LYS A 117 -12.64 1.22 19.53
CA LYS A 117 -13.57 0.12 19.20
C LYS A 117 -12.94 -1.27 19.29
N GLY A 118 -11.62 -1.37 19.43
CA GLY A 118 -10.91 -2.65 19.43
C GLY A 118 -11.00 -3.39 18.09
N VAL A 119 -11.07 -2.66 16.98
CA VAL A 119 -11.17 -3.22 15.63
C VAL A 119 -9.89 -3.00 14.82
N VAL A 120 -9.69 -3.84 13.83
CA VAL A 120 -8.56 -3.73 12.89
C VAL A 120 -8.81 -2.59 11.91
N LEU A 121 -7.83 -1.70 11.76
CA LEU A 121 -7.68 -0.79 10.62
C LEU A 121 -6.37 -1.14 9.91
N GLN A 122 -6.48 -1.75 8.73
CA GLN A 122 -5.37 -2.08 7.85
C GLN A 122 -5.30 -1.08 6.69
N SER A 123 -4.11 -0.60 6.35
CA SER A 123 -3.89 0.22 5.16
C SER A 123 -3.55 -0.64 3.95
N GLY A 124 -4.16 -0.34 2.80
CA GLY A 124 -4.02 -1.09 1.54
C GLY A 124 -2.71 -0.81 0.80
N HIS A 125 -1.57 -1.20 1.38
CA HIS A 125 -0.27 -1.11 0.72
C HIS A 125 0.11 -2.45 0.06
N LEU A 126 -0.54 -2.74 -1.05
CA LEU A 126 -0.46 -3.98 -1.83
C LEU A 126 0.98 -4.46 -2.11
N GLU A 127 1.92 -3.55 -2.32
CA GLU A 127 3.32 -3.91 -2.63
C GLU A 127 4.05 -4.59 -1.46
N ARG A 128 3.57 -4.46 -0.22
CA ARG A 128 4.08 -5.23 0.94
C ARG A 128 3.88 -6.73 0.80
N PHE A 129 2.97 -7.16 -0.07
CA PHE A 129 2.66 -8.56 -0.36
C PHE A 129 3.36 -9.07 -1.63
N ASN A 130 4.20 -8.26 -2.25
CA ASN A 130 5.06 -8.67 -3.33
C ASN A 130 6.24 -9.50 -2.78
N PRO A 131 6.45 -10.75 -3.22
CA PRO A 131 7.47 -11.62 -2.64
C PRO A 131 8.90 -11.08 -2.78
N ALA A 132 9.18 -10.31 -3.84
CA ALA A 132 10.49 -9.67 -3.96
C ALA A 132 10.68 -8.55 -2.92
N VAL A 133 9.61 -7.83 -2.58
CA VAL A 133 9.62 -6.81 -1.51
C VAL A 133 9.75 -7.47 -0.14
N GLN A 134 9.00 -8.54 0.12
CA GLN A 134 9.09 -9.29 1.38
C GLN A 134 10.51 -9.83 1.61
N THR A 135 11.09 -10.47 0.59
CA THR A 135 12.48 -10.95 0.65
C THR A 135 13.46 -9.80 0.91
N MET A 136 13.28 -8.64 0.27
CA MET A 136 14.13 -7.48 0.52
C MET A 136 14.00 -6.98 1.96
N ILE A 137 12.77 -6.86 2.49
CA ILE A 137 12.53 -6.44 3.89
C ILE A 137 13.16 -7.42 4.88
N GLU A 138 12.99 -8.73 4.67
CA GLU A 138 13.54 -9.78 5.53
C GLU A 138 15.07 -9.82 5.53
N ARG A 139 15.70 -9.48 4.40
CA ARG A 139 17.15 -9.54 4.21
C ARG A 139 17.85 -8.20 4.43
N ALA A 140 17.09 -7.12 4.56
CA ALA A 140 17.63 -5.80 4.85
C ALA A 140 18.21 -5.77 6.27
N ASP A 141 19.47 -5.35 6.37
CA ASP A 141 20.14 -5.12 7.65
C ASP A 141 20.90 -3.80 7.56
N SER A 142 20.52 -2.84 8.39
CA SER A 142 21.19 -1.54 8.54
C SER A 142 21.46 -0.85 7.18
N PRO A 143 20.43 -0.56 6.37
CA PRO A 143 20.62 0.05 5.06
C PRO A 143 21.19 1.46 5.19
N LEU A 144 22.20 1.77 4.35
CA LEU A 144 22.82 3.10 4.29
C LEU A 144 22.35 3.90 3.08
N PHE A 145 21.97 3.22 2.01
CA PHE A 145 21.49 3.87 0.81
C PHE A 145 20.41 3.04 0.11
N ILE A 146 19.31 3.68 -0.27
CA ILE A 146 18.20 3.05 -0.98
C ILE A 146 17.89 3.87 -2.23
N GLU A 147 17.66 3.18 -3.35
CA GLU A 147 17.09 3.76 -4.56
C GLU A 147 15.82 3.01 -4.93
N ALA A 148 14.76 3.76 -5.22
CA ALA A 148 13.51 3.22 -5.73
C ALA A 148 13.08 3.95 -7.00
N HIS A 149 12.68 3.17 -8.00
CA HIS A 149 12.17 3.68 -9.25
C HIS A 149 10.81 3.04 -9.55
N ARG A 150 9.79 3.88 -9.67
CA ARG A 150 8.43 3.48 -10.09
C ARG A 150 8.02 4.28 -11.30
N LEU A 151 8.31 3.73 -12.46
CA LEU A 151 8.10 4.36 -13.75
C LEU A 151 6.99 3.62 -14.50
N SER A 152 6.07 4.33 -15.10
CA SER A 152 5.03 3.77 -15.96
C SER A 152 4.77 4.64 -17.19
N GLY A 153 4.27 4.02 -18.25
CA GLY A 153 3.71 4.74 -19.38
C GLY A 153 2.44 5.50 -18.98
N PHE A 154 2.12 6.55 -19.71
CA PHE A 154 0.91 7.33 -19.47
C PHE A 154 -0.34 6.46 -19.67
N LYS A 155 -1.20 6.47 -18.65
CA LYS A 155 -2.52 5.81 -18.68
C LYS A 155 -3.55 6.88 -18.31
N ASN A 156 -4.64 6.95 -19.05
CA ASN A 156 -5.71 7.93 -18.78
C ASN A 156 -6.55 7.52 -17.55
N ARG A 157 -5.88 7.34 -16.40
CA ARG A 157 -6.48 7.04 -15.11
C ARG A 157 -5.69 7.71 -14.00
N ALA A 158 -6.34 8.07 -12.88
CA ALA A 158 -5.75 8.74 -11.72
C ALA A 158 -4.96 10.01 -12.12
N THR A 159 -5.43 10.71 -13.17
CA THR A 159 -4.82 11.96 -13.64
C THR A 159 -5.23 13.17 -12.81
N ASP A 160 -6.18 12.99 -11.91
CA ASP A 160 -6.68 13.93 -10.92
C ASP A 160 -5.81 14.03 -9.66
N VAL A 161 -4.88 13.10 -9.46
CA VAL A 161 -3.94 13.05 -8.32
C VAL A 161 -2.50 13.14 -8.79
N ASP A 162 -1.62 13.69 -7.93
CA ASP A 162 -0.19 13.75 -8.16
C ASP A 162 0.45 12.35 -8.13
N VAL A 163 1.52 12.18 -8.92
CA VAL A 163 2.27 10.92 -9.00
C VAL A 163 2.85 10.48 -7.64
N VAL A 164 3.02 11.40 -6.70
CA VAL A 164 3.49 11.09 -5.34
C VAL A 164 2.45 10.26 -4.59
N LEU A 165 1.18 10.69 -4.57
CA LEU A 165 0.09 9.98 -3.90
C LEU A 165 -0.41 8.75 -4.69
N ASP A 166 -0.27 8.77 -6.02
CA ASP A 166 -0.68 7.62 -6.83
C ASP A 166 0.38 6.50 -6.84
N LEU A 167 1.65 6.84 -7.10
CA LEU A 167 2.71 5.87 -7.33
C LEU A 167 3.78 5.85 -6.24
N MET A 168 4.37 7.02 -5.88
CA MET A 168 5.52 7.07 -4.98
C MET A 168 5.18 6.61 -3.56
N ILE A 169 3.94 6.75 -3.12
CA ILE A 169 3.50 6.36 -1.77
C ILE A 169 3.75 4.87 -1.47
N HIS A 170 3.70 4.00 -2.47
CA HIS A 170 4.06 2.60 -2.32
C HIS A 170 5.53 2.42 -1.97
N ASP A 171 6.40 3.21 -2.59
CA ASP A 171 7.85 3.14 -2.37
C ASP A 171 8.23 3.82 -1.05
N ILE A 172 7.53 4.89 -0.68
CA ILE A 172 7.64 5.55 0.64
C ILE A 172 7.34 4.54 1.75
N ASP A 173 6.21 3.84 1.66
CA ASP A 173 5.80 2.84 2.63
C ASP A 173 6.87 1.74 2.81
N ILE A 174 7.40 1.21 1.71
CA ILE A 174 8.44 0.17 1.75
C ILE A 174 9.72 0.71 2.38
N VAL A 175 10.15 1.94 2.02
CA VAL A 175 11.35 2.56 2.58
C VAL A 175 11.21 2.78 4.08
N LEU A 176 10.08 3.32 4.55
CA LEU A 176 9.80 3.49 5.97
C LEU A 176 9.86 2.16 6.73
N LYS A 177 9.31 1.08 6.13
CA LYS A 177 9.36 -0.27 6.72
C LYS A 177 10.78 -0.82 6.82
N VAL A 178 11.58 -0.62 5.78
CA VAL A 178 12.96 -1.13 5.73
C VAL A 178 13.88 -0.35 6.66
N VAL A 179 13.73 0.97 6.73
CA VAL A 179 14.59 1.83 7.56
C VAL A 179 14.14 1.81 9.03
N GLY A 180 12.83 1.73 9.29
CA GLY A 180 12.26 1.71 10.63
C GLY A 180 12.28 3.06 11.35
N GLU A 181 12.53 4.16 10.63
CA GLU A 181 12.60 5.54 11.13
C GLU A 181 11.77 6.47 10.26
N GLU A 182 11.41 7.64 10.79
CA GLU A 182 10.89 8.76 10.02
C GLU A 182 12.06 9.59 9.43
N PRO A 183 11.92 10.15 8.22
CA PRO A 183 12.96 10.99 7.65
C PRO A 183 13.12 12.29 8.44
N ALA A 184 14.37 12.70 8.69
CA ALA A 184 14.71 13.97 9.34
C ALA A 184 14.77 15.14 8.34
N GLU A 185 14.99 14.85 7.05
CA GLU A 185 15.03 15.85 5.97
C GLU A 185 14.45 15.26 4.70
N ILE A 186 13.60 16.04 4.03
CA ILE A 186 13.01 15.72 2.73
C ILE A 186 13.38 16.83 1.73
N ARG A 187 13.99 16.43 0.61
CA ARG A 187 14.19 17.28 -0.56
C ARG A 187 13.48 16.66 -1.74
N ALA A 188 12.66 17.43 -2.42
CA ALA A 188 11.88 16.93 -3.54
C ALA A 188 11.80 17.92 -4.70
N SER A 189 11.63 17.36 -5.89
CA SER A 189 11.36 18.08 -7.13
C SER A 189 10.31 17.32 -7.93
N GLY A 190 9.39 18.05 -8.57
CA GLY A 190 8.39 17.42 -9.40
C GLY A 190 7.73 18.39 -10.36
N PHE A 191 7.32 17.88 -11.51
CA PHE A 191 6.79 18.71 -12.58
C PHE A 191 5.60 18.06 -13.29
N PRO A 192 4.62 18.87 -13.74
CA PRO A 192 3.64 18.47 -14.71
C PRO A 192 4.31 18.32 -16.09
N VAL A 193 3.90 17.30 -16.84
CA VAL A 193 4.40 17.04 -18.20
C VAL A 193 3.26 16.89 -19.19
N LEU A 194 2.26 16.07 -18.87
CA LEU A 194 1.09 15.80 -19.71
C LEU A 194 -0.23 16.19 -19.03
N THR A 195 -0.26 16.27 -17.70
CA THR A 195 -1.44 16.65 -16.91
C THR A 195 -1.18 17.96 -16.15
N PRO A 196 -2.21 18.62 -15.60
CA PRO A 196 -2.01 19.77 -14.70
C PRO A 196 -1.32 19.41 -13.38
N ASN A 197 -1.36 18.13 -12.97
CA ASN A 197 -0.76 17.61 -11.76
C ASN A 197 0.69 17.19 -11.99
N VAL A 198 1.42 16.91 -10.92
CA VAL A 198 2.80 16.43 -11.00
C VAL A 198 2.82 15.03 -11.63
N ASP A 199 3.47 14.88 -12.79
CA ASP A 199 3.55 13.63 -13.56
C ASP A 199 4.88 12.89 -13.35
N ILE A 200 5.91 13.61 -12.89
CA ILE A 200 7.21 13.07 -12.50
C ILE A 200 7.66 13.75 -11.21
N ALA A 201 8.12 12.97 -10.26
CA ALA A 201 8.68 13.45 -9.01
C ALA A 201 9.94 12.66 -8.63
N ASN A 202 10.89 13.35 -8.02
CA ASN A 202 12.05 12.78 -7.35
C ASN A 202 12.08 13.31 -5.92
N ALA A 203 12.30 12.42 -4.96
CA ALA A 203 12.46 12.78 -3.56
C ALA A 203 13.71 12.13 -2.98
N ARG A 204 14.45 12.89 -2.17
CA ARG A 204 15.56 12.42 -1.35
C ARG A 204 15.16 12.54 0.12
N LEU A 205 15.16 11.40 0.81
CA LEU A 205 14.84 11.27 2.23
C LEU A 205 16.14 10.99 2.98
N SER A 206 16.45 11.76 4.01
CA SER A 206 17.60 11.53 4.91
C SER A 206 17.09 11.12 6.29
N PHE A 207 17.58 10.02 6.81
CA PHE A 207 17.14 9.45 8.08
C PHE A 207 18.14 9.68 9.20
N PRO A 208 17.68 9.81 10.47
CA PRO A 208 18.56 10.04 11.62
C PRO A 208 19.67 8.99 11.77
N GLY A 209 19.36 7.71 11.48
CA GLY A 209 20.32 6.59 11.50
C GLY A 209 21.38 6.63 10.38
N GLY A 210 21.37 7.68 9.52
CA GLY A 210 22.35 7.88 8.44
C GLY A 210 21.96 7.27 7.11
N CYS A 211 20.85 6.54 7.03
CA CYS A 211 20.32 6.06 5.75
C CYS A 211 19.87 7.24 4.88
N THR A 212 20.05 7.09 3.57
CA THR A 212 19.49 8.01 2.57
C THR A 212 18.71 7.21 1.54
N ALA A 213 17.49 7.63 1.22
CA ALA A 213 16.68 7.05 0.16
C ALA A 213 16.42 8.06 -0.97
N ASN A 214 16.61 7.64 -2.21
CA ASN A 214 16.22 8.39 -3.40
C ASN A 214 15.06 7.67 -4.08
N LEU A 215 13.93 8.35 -4.22
CA LEU A 215 12.71 7.84 -4.83
C LEU A 215 12.43 8.60 -6.13
N THR A 216 12.11 7.89 -7.19
CA THR A 216 11.66 8.49 -8.46
C THR A 216 10.38 7.81 -8.92
N ALA A 217 9.32 8.59 -9.05
CA ALA A 217 8.05 8.14 -9.62
C ALA A 217 7.70 8.93 -10.86
N SER A 218 7.24 8.25 -11.91
CA SER A 218 6.81 8.87 -13.16
C SER A 218 5.68 8.10 -13.81
N ARG A 219 4.66 8.80 -14.29
CA ARG A 219 3.58 8.25 -15.12
C ARG A 219 3.74 8.57 -16.62
N VAL A 220 4.87 9.18 -17.01
CA VAL A 220 5.15 9.63 -18.38
C VAL A 220 6.42 9.00 -18.97
N SER A 221 6.81 7.84 -18.49
CA SER A 221 7.98 7.09 -18.94
C SER A 221 7.62 6.14 -20.07
N LEU A 222 8.59 5.86 -20.98
CA LEU A 222 8.37 4.93 -22.11
C LEU A 222 8.44 3.46 -21.69
N LYS A 223 9.11 3.17 -20.57
CA LYS A 223 9.27 1.80 -20.05
C LYS A 223 8.77 1.73 -18.62
N ASP A 224 8.02 0.68 -18.32
CA ASP A 224 7.63 0.37 -16.97
C ASP A 224 8.85 -0.12 -16.17
N MET A 225 9.01 0.37 -14.94
CA MET A 225 10.03 -0.06 -13.99
C MET A 225 9.46 0.01 -12.57
N ARG A 226 9.67 -1.01 -11.78
CA ARG A 226 9.32 -1.06 -10.35
C ARG A 226 10.44 -1.75 -9.61
N LYS A 227 11.48 -1.00 -9.27
CA LYS A 227 12.74 -1.57 -8.80
C LYS A 227 13.28 -0.84 -7.58
N PHE A 228 13.71 -1.63 -6.61
CA PHE A 228 14.48 -1.17 -5.45
C PHE A 228 15.92 -1.64 -5.56
N ARG A 229 16.83 -0.82 -5.05
CA ARG A 229 18.24 -1.16 -4.80
C ARG A 229 18.59 -0.68 -3.39
N LEU A 230 19.05 -1.58 -2.57
CA LEU A 230 19.43 -1.34 -1.18
C LEU A 230 20.90 -1.67 -1.00
N PHE A 231 21.62 -0.77 -0.39
CA PHE A 231 23.04 -0.89 -0.08
C PHE A 231 23.23 -0.83 1.43
N ALA A 232 23.91 -1.83 1.97
CA ALA A 232 24.25 -1.96 3.39
C ALA A 232 25.73 -2.35 3.53
N PRO A 233 26.34 -2.26 4.70
CA PRO A 233 27.70 -2.73 4.91
C PRO A 233 27.86 -4.19 4.50
N GLY A 234 28.68 -4.45 3.47
CA GLY A 234 28.93 -5.81 2.98
C GLY A 234 27.79 -6.48 2.20
N ALA A 235 26.72 -5.76 1.89
CA ALA A 235 25.58 -6.31 1.16
C ALA A 235 24.97 -5.33 0.16
N TYR A 236 24.48 -5.88 -0.94
CA TYR A 236 23.61 -5.20 -1.91
C TYR A 236 22.40 -6.08 -2.16
N ILE A 237 21.21 -5.48 -2.15
CA ILE A 237 19.96 -6.17 -2.46
C ILE A 237 19.23 -5.39 -3.55
N SER A 238 18.85 -6.07 -4.62
CA SER A 238 17.95 -5.55 -5.64
C SER A 238 16.64 -6.32 -5.60
N ALA A 239 15.52 -5.62 -5.69
CA ALA A 239 14.19 -6.20 -5.84
C ALA A 239 13.52 -5.61 -7.08
N ASP A 240 13.16 -6.45 -8.03
CA ASP A 240 12.33 -6.08 -9.17
C ASP A 240 10.89 -6.56 -8.90
N CYS A 241 10.01 -5.61 -8.61
CA CYS A 241 8.63 -5.90 -8.22
C CYS A 241 7.78 -6.36 -9.43
N ALA A 242 8.19 -6.06 -10.66
CA ALA A 242 7.46 -6.44 -11.87
C ALA A 242 7.74 -7.90 -12.23
N THR A 243 9.01 -8.32 -12.19
CA THR A 243 9.42 -9.71 -12.47
C THR A 243 9.38 -10.61 -11.25
N ARG A 244 9.29 -10.03 -10.03
CA ARG A 244 9.38 -10.72 -8.75
C ARG A 244 10.73 -11.42 -8.56
N GLU A 245 11.79 -10.70 -8.86
CA GLU A 245 13.15 -11.21 -8.77
C GLU A 245 13.96 -10.39 -7.78
N ASN A 246 14.83 -11.06 -7.04
CA ASN A 246 15.85 -10.43 -6.22
C ASN A 246 17.23 -10.83 -6.72
N LEU A 247 18.18 -9.91 -6.58
CA LEU A 247 19.59 -10.21 -6.60
C LEU A 247 20.20 -9.75 -5.28
N ILE A 248 20.64 -10.69 -4.48
CA ILE A 248 21.33 -10.42 -3.23
C ILE A 248 22.82 -10.65 -3.46
N VAL A 249 23.64 -9.66 -3.15
CA VAL A 249 25.10 -9.75 -3.28
C VAL A 249 25.71 -9.56 -1.90
N LYS A 250 26.47 -10.53 -1.46
CA LYS A 250 27.25 -10.47 -0.22
C LYS A 250 28.72 -10.29 -0.54
N GLY A 251 29.32 -9.26 0.06
CA GLY A 251 30.75 -9.07 0.01
C GLY A 251 31.45 -9.97 1.03
N GLN A 252 32.40 -10.76 0.60
CA GLN A 252 33.27 -11.51 1.47
C GLN A 252 34.71 -10.94 1.41
N VAL A 253 35.20 -10.45 2.53
CA VAL A 253 36.58 -9.98 2.64
C VAL A 253 37.35 -10.97 3.51
N LEU A 254 38.27 -11.72 2.89
CA LEU A 254 39.20 -12.61 3.61
C LEU A 254 40.53 -11.91 3.75
N PRO A 255 41.23 -12.08 4.91
CA PRO A 255 42.56 -11.50 5.10
C PRO A 255 43.53 -11.91 3.99
N GLY A 256 44.16 -10.92 3.33
CA GLY A 256 45.14 -11.15 2.26
C GLY A 256 44.56 -11.55 0.91
N GLN A 257 43.26 -11.54 0.74
CA GLN A 257 42.59 -11.80 -0.54
C GLN A 257 41.81 -10.56 -1.01
N PRO A 258 41.61 -10.37 -2.34
CA PRO A 258 40.74 -9.36 -2.83
C PRO A 258 39.26 -9.64 -2.41
N PRO A 259 38.41 -8.62 -2.24
CA PRO A 259 37.00 -8.83 -1.94
C PRO A 259 36.35 -9.75 -2.98
N ALA A 260 35.64 -10.77 -2.51
CA ALA A 260 34.85 -11.65 -3.34
C ALA A 260 33.37 -11.18 -3.33
N ILE A 261 32.73 -11.25 -4.48
CA ILE A 261 31.30 -10.95 -4.66
C ILE A 261 30.57 -12.26 -4.88
N LEU A 262 29.63 -12.56 -4.00
CA LEU A 262 28.81 -13.77 -4.08
C LEU A 262 27.36 -13.37 -4.44
N PRO A 263 26.95 -13.47 -5.72
CA PRO A 263 25.58 -13.20 -6.13
C PRO A 263 24.65 -14.38 -5.79
N GLU A 264 23.50 -14.06 -5.21
CA GLU A 264 22.39 -14.97 -4.92
C GLU A 264 21.16 -14.48 -5.67
N PRO A 265 20.90 -14.93 -6.90
CA PRO A 265 19.67 -14.60 -7.62
C PRO A 265 18.52 -15.43 -7.06
N LEU A 266 17.38 -14.78 -6.81
CA LEU A 266 16.14 -15.41 -6.38
C LEU A 266 15.02 -15.01 -7.33
N SER A 267 14.21 -15.97 -7.74
CA SER A 267 13.01 -15.75 -8.55
C SER A 267 11.81 -16.35 -7.84
N HIS A 268 10.77 -15.55 -7.71
CA HIS A 268 9.54 -15.93 -7.04
C HIS A 268 8.47 -16.28 -8.07
N GLY A 269 7.68 -17.29 -7.77
CA GLY A 269 6.57 -17.70 -8.61
C GLY A 269 5.47 -16.63 -8.73
N PRO A 270 4.50 -16.84 -9.62
CA PRO A 270 3.36 -15.95 -9.74
C PRO A 270 2.59 -15.89 -8.43
N THR A 271 2.35 -14.68 -7.93
CA THR A 271 1.63 -14.41 -6.68
C THR A 271 0.53 -13.39 -6.95
N ASP A 272 -0.62 -13.61 -6.36
CA ASP A 272 -1.70 -12.64 -6.34
C ASP A 272 -1.58 -11.80 -5.07
N ASN A 273 -0.87 -10.67 -5.17
CA ASN A 273 -0.58 -9.80 -4.03
C ASN A 273 -1.87 -9.34 -3.33
N LEU A 274 -2.95 -9.06 -4.09
CA LEU A 274 -4.23 -8.64 -3.50
C LEU A 274 -4.88 -9.78 -2.72
N LEU A 275 -4.82 -11.01 -3.22
CA LEU A 275 -5.32 -12.16 -2.48
C LEU A 275 -4.55 -12.37 -1.17
N GLU A 276 -3.22 -12.25 -1.21
CA GLU A 276 -2.39 -12.38 0.00
C GLU A 276 -2.64 -11.25 1.00
N GLU A 277 -2.85 -10.02 0.54
CA GLU A 277 -3.24 -8.89 1.38
C GLU A 277 -4.57 -9.13 2.09
N LEU A 278 -5.60 -9.58 1.36
CA LEU A 278 -6.90 -9.85 1.94
C LEU A 278 -6.89 -11.07 2.88
N LYS A 279 -6.11 -12.11 2.58
CA LYS A 279 -5.88 -13.23 3.51
C LYS A 279 -5.24 -12.76 4.82
N ALA A 280 -4.23 -11.91 4.72
CA ALA A 280 -3.54 -11.35 5.88
C ALA A 280 -4.47 -10.45 6.71
N PHE A 281 -5.32 -9.65 6.07
CA PHE A 281 -6.37 -8.90 6.75
C PHE A 281 -7.35 -9.82 7.49
N VAL A 282 -7.85 -10.85 6.84
CA VAL A 282 -8.76 -11.84 7.45
C VAL A 282 -8.10 -12.54 8.65
N ALA A 283 -6.84 -12.93 8.53
CA ALA A 283 -6.07 -13.53 9.63
C ALA A 283 -5.92 -12.55 10.82
N ALA A 284 -5.65 -11.28 10.54
CA ALA A 284 -5.58 -10.24 11.57
C ALA A 284 -6.93 -10.02 12.28
N VAL A 285 -8.03 -9.98 11.54
CA VAL A 285 -9.39 -9.87 12.10
C VAL A 285 -9.73 -11.05 12.99
N ARG A 286 -9.25 -12.25 12.67
CA ARG A 286 -9.43 -13.46 13.49
C ARG A 286 -8.49 -13.53 14.70
N GLY A 287 -7.54 -12.63 14.82
CA GLY A 287 -6.50 -12.67 15.85
C GLY A 287 -5.47 -13.79 15.63
N GLU A 288 -5.37 -14.33 14.42
CA GLU A 288 -4.44 -15.40 14.03
C GLU A 288 -3.04 -14.83 13.68
N ALA A 289 -2.97 -13.57 13.31
CA ALA A 289 -1.74 -12.87 12.94
C ALA A 289 -1.83 -11.38 13.31
N PRO A 290 -0.67 -10.67 13.44
CA PRO A 290 -0.68 -9.22 13.58
C PRO A 290 -1.17 -8.55 12.29
N VAL A 291 -1.65 -7.29 12.41
CA VAL A 291 -2.01 -6.47 11.24
C VAL A 291 -0.75 -6.20 10.40
N PRO A 292 -0.73 -6.61 9.12
CA PRO A 292 0.51 -6.56 8.31
C PRO A 292 0.94 -5.14 7.95
N VAL A 293 -0.03 -4.26 7.70
CA VAL A 293 0.16 -2.83 7.46
C VAL A 293 -0.87 -2.06 8.27
N THR A 294 -0.45 -1.53 9.40
CA THR A 294 -1.32 -0.83 10.33
C THR A 294 -1.78 0.52 9.78
N GLY A 295 -2.88 1.06 10.33
CA GLY A 295 -3.30 2.44 10.05
C GLY A 295 -2.19 3.46 10.36
N ALA A 296 -1.37 3.20 11.40
CA ALA A 296 -0.24 4.06 11.75
C ALA A 296 0.86 4.05 10.68
N GLU A 297 1.19 2.88 10.09
CA GLU A 297 2.13 2.80 8.97
C GLU A 297 1.58 3.50 7.74
N GLY A 298 0.29 3.32 7.40
CA GLY A 298 -0.37 4.04 6.30
C GLY A 298 -0.38 5.56 6.52
N ARG A 299 -0.59 6.01 7.76
CA ARG A 299 -0.51 7.42 8.14
C ARG A 299 0.92 7.98 8.01
N ALA A 300 1.94 7.22 8.38
CA ALA A 300 3.33 7.62 8.23
C ALA A 300 3.72 7.78 6.74
N ALA A 301 3.31 6.85 5.89
CA ALA A 301 3.51 6.96 4.44
C ALA A 301 2.78 8.18 3.85
N LEU A 302 1.56 8.47 4.30
CA LEU A 302 0.79 9.65 3.91
C LEU A 302 1.50 10.94 4.35
N ALA A 303 2.05 11.01 5.56
CA ALA A 303 2.76 12.18 6.08
C ALA A 303 3.96 12.54 5.20
N VAL A 304 4.79 11.57 4.87
CA VAL A 304 5.95 11.77 3.98
C VAL A 304 5.49 12.18 2.57
N ALA A 305 4.41 11.58 2.05
CA ALA A 305 3.89 11.94 0.73
C ALA A 305 3.35 13.38 0.67
N ILE A 306 2.67 13.84 1.73
CA ILE A 306 2.20 15.23 1.85
C ILE A 306 3.40 16.18 1.90
N GLU A 307 4.41 15.92 2.74
CA GLU A 307 5.60 16.77 2.85
C GLU A 307 6.40 16.85 1.54
N ILE A 308 6.47 15.74 0.78
CA ILE A 308 7.05 15.74 -0.57
C ILE A 308 6.26 16.67 -1.49
N ASN A 309 4.93 16.60 -1.49
CA ASN A 309 4.08 17.44 -2.33
C ASN A 309 4.20 18.92 -1.95
N ASP A 310 4.24 19.24 -0.66
CA ASP A 310 4.43 20.61 -0.16
C ASP A 310 5.80 21.17 -0.60
N THR A 311 6.86 20.37 -0.48
CA THR A 311 8.22 20.72 -0.94
C THR A 311 8.25 20.99 -2.46
N ILE A 312 7.56 20.17 -3.25
CA ILE A 312 7.43 20.34 -4.69
C ILE A 312 6.65 21.63 -5.01
N ALA A 313 5.54 21.88 -4.31
CA ALA A 313 4.73 23.08 -4.50
C ALA A 313 5.52 24.35 -4.19
N GLU A 314 6.29 24.38 -3.11
CA GLU A 314 7.17 25.50 -2.77
C GLU A 314 8.25 25.73 -3.83
N GLN A 315 8.88 24.65 -4.33
CA GLN A 315 9.88 24.76 -5.39
C GLN A 315 9.27 25.34 -6.66
N ARG A 316 8.11 24.85 -7.08
CA ARG A 316 7.41 25.35 -8.28
C ARG A 316 7.03 26.83 -8.14
N ALA A 317 6.51 27.22 -6.98
CA ALA A 317 6.19 28.62 -6.70
C ALA A 317 7.42 29.55 -6.83
N ARG A 318 8.61 29.11 -6.37
CA ARG A 318 9.87 29.85 -6.52
C ARG A 318 10.30 29.98 -7.99
N LEU A 319 9.94 29.02 -8.84
CA LEU A 319 10.25 29.03 -10.28
C LEU A 319 9.18 29.74 -11.10
N GLY A 320 8.06 30.14 -10.51
CA GLY A 320 6.94 30.80 -11.19
C GLY A 320 6.12 29.87 -12.10
N ILE A 321 6.10 28.57 -11.78
CA ILE A 321 5.40 27.53 -12.56
C ILE A 321 4.44 26.72 -11.69
#